data_ebb6422ebe75f2e7bc8b90d3f5d17ef5
#
_entry.id   ebb6422ebe75f2e7bc8b90d3f5d17ef5
#
_cell.length_a   1.000
_cell.length_b   1.000
_cell.length_c   1.000
_cell.angle_alpha   90.00
_cell.angle_beta   90.00
_cell.angle_gamma   90.00
#
_symmetry.space_group_name_H-M   'P 1'
#
loop_
_entity.id
_entity.type
_entity.pdbx_description
1 polymer ?
#
loop_
_entity_poly.entity_id
_entity_poly.type
_entity_poly.pdbx_seq_one_letter_code
_entity_poly.pdbx_strand_id
1 'polypeptide(L)'
;ISNVKGEFKTFQGTIDGEDFTKATISANIDASSISTNNDDRDTHLKSPDFFEVEKYPEITFVSKSIKKVDDDEYQLVGDLTIKGTTKEITLDTEFGGYMKDPYGNEKAGFSINGKLNRKDFGLNWNAALEAGGVMVGNEIKINAEVQFVKQ
;
A
#
# COMPACT_ATOMS: atom_id res chain seq x y z
N ILE A 1 -18.11 -13.10 -11.12
CA ILE A 1 -16.94 -12.22 -11.06
C ILE A 1 -16.17 -12.52 -9.78
N SER A 2 -14.93 -12.94 -9.91
CA SER A 2 -14.10 -13.24 -8.77
C SER A 2 -13.23 -12.04 -8.39
N ASN A 3 -12.92 -11.91 -7.10
CA ASN A 3 -11.97 -10.93 -6.62
C ASN A 3 -10.55 -11.42 -6.91
N VAL A 4 -9.72 -10.53 -7.44
CA VAL A 4 -8.30 -10.80 -7.62
C VAL A 4 -7.53 -10.23 -6.44
N LYS A 5 -6.74 -11.07 -5.81
CA LYS A 5 -5.85 -10.68 -4.71
C LYS A 5 -4.41 -10.75 -5.18
N GLY A 6 -3.65 -9.76 -4.81
CA GLY A 6 -2.23 -9.72 -5.06
C GLY A 6 -1.48 -9.12 -3.90
N GLU A 7 -0.19 -9.30 -3.90
CA GLU A 7 0.69 -8.74 -2.88
C GLU A 7 1.96 -8.22 -3.51
N PHE A 8 2.58 -7.27 -2.84
CA PHE A 8 3.95 -6.86 -3.15
C PHE A 8 4.87 -7.53 -2.14
N LYS A 9 5.79 -8.35 -2.65
CA LYS A 9 6.66 -9.16 -1.79
C LYS A 9 7.87 -8.41 -1.24
N THR A 10 8.25 -7.31 -1.87
CA THR A 10 9.42 -6.52 -1.48
C THR A 10 8.99 -5.09 -1.20
N PHE A 11 9.11 -4.69 0.06
CA PHE A 11 8.80 -3.33 0.49
C PHE A 11 9.63 -2.99 1.72
N GLN A 12 9.78 -1.69 1.95
CA GLN A 12 10.50 -1.17 3.11
C GLN A 12 9.75 0.04 3.64
N GLY A 13 9.63 0.12 4.95
CA GLY A 13 8.99 1.25 5.60
C GLY A 13 9.78 1.73 6.80
N THR A 14 9.64 3.01 7.13
CA THR A 14 10.26 3.62 8.30
C THR A 14 9.27 4.50 9.04
N ILE A 15 9.42 4.56 10.36
CA ILE A 15 8.75 5.54 11.22
C ILE A 15 9.85 6.35 11.88
N ASP A 16 9.81 7.67 11.71
CA ASP A 16 10.78 8.58 12.31
C ASP A 16 10.07 9.50 13.31
N GLY A 17 10.42 9.37 14.56
CA GLY A 17 9.84 10.13 15.67
C GLY A 17 9.36 9.22 16.81
N GLU A 18 9.47 9.71 18.06
CA GLU A 18 9.08 8.95 19.25
C GLU A 18 7.55 8.99 19.49
N ASP A 19 6.93 10.14 19.23
CA ASP A 19 5.50 10.31 19.34
C ASP A 19 4.86 9.94 18.00
N PHE A 20 4.09 8.86 17.98
CA PHE A 20 3.47 8.35 16.76
C PHE A 20 2.63 9.41 16.04
N THR A 21 1.89 10.24 16.77
CA THR A 21 1.05 11.28 16.15
C THR A 21 1.84 12.41 15.50
N LYS A 22 3.14 12.51 15.81
CA LYS A 22 4.05 13.52 15.25
C LYS A 22 5.12 12.89 14.35
N ALA A 23 5.14 11.58 14.24
CA ALA A 23 6.13 10.86 13.46
C ALA A 23 5.90 11.04 11.97
N THR A 24 6.95 10.82 11.19
CA THR A 24 6.88 10.73 9.73
C THR A 24 7.01 9.26 9.33
N ILE A 25 6.04 8.78 8.56
CA ILE A 25 6.05 7.43 8.02
C ILE A 25 6.37 7.50 6.55
N SER A 26 7.34 6.71 6.13
CA SER A 26 7.74 6.60 4.71
C SER A 26 7.76 5.13 4.34
N ALA A 27 7.29 4.82 3.14
CA ALA A 27 7.34 3.47 2.60
C ALA A 27 7.76 3.47 1.14
N ASN A 28 8.59 2.50 0.79
CA ASN A 28 8.98 2.20 -0.59
C ASN A 28 8.57 0.78 -0.90
N ILE A 29 7.85 0.61 -1.99
CA ILE A 29 7.37 -0.70 -2.43
C ILE A 29 7.97 -0.96 -3.82
N ASP A 30 8.61 -2.11 -3.98
CA ASP A 30 9.10 -2.54 -5.28
C ASP A 30 7.92 -2.96 -6.15
N ALA A 31 7.58 -2.15 -7.15
CA ALA A 31 6.44 -2.41 -8.02
C ALA A 31 6.59 -3.73 -8.78
N SER A 32 7.82 -4.14 -9.10
CA SER A 32 8.07 -5.41 -9.78
C SER A 32 7.85 -6.63 -8.91
N SER A 33 7.72 -6.45 -7.59
CA SER A 33 7.49 -7.55 -6.65
C SER A 33 6.04 -8.00 -6.57
N ILE A 34 5.15 -7.43 -7.37
CA ILE A 34 3.74 -7.80 -7.38
C ILE A 34 3.55 -9.26 -7.77
N SER A 35 2.70 -9.96 -7.02
CA SER A 35 2.37 -11.35 -7.26
C SER A 35 0.88 -11.58 -7.03
N THR A 36 0.23 -12.18 -8.00
CA THR A 36 -1.18 -12.58 -7.93
C THR A 36 -1.34 -14.10 -8.08
N ASN A 37 -0.22 -14.85 -7.98
CA ASN A 37 -0.15 -16.29 -8.20
C ASN A 37 -0.57 -16.70 -9.63
N ASN A 38 -0.33 -15.83 -10.59
CA ASN A 38 -0.60 -16.08 -12.01
C ASN A 38 0.44 -15.29 -12.82
N ASP A 39 1.36 -16.01 -13.45
CA ASP A 39 2.51 -15.40 -14.13
C ASP A 39 2.08 -14.49 -15.29
N ASP A 40 1.09 -14.87 -16.06
CA ASP A 40 0.60 -14.07 -17.18
C ASP A 40 -0.02 -12.77 -16.69
N ARG A 41 -0.80 -12.83 -15.63
CA ARG A 41 -1.40 -11.64 -15.02
C ARG A 41 -0.33 -10.74 -14.41
N ASP A 42 0.65 -11.32 -13.72
CA ASP A 42 1.73 -10.55 -13.11
C ASP A 42 2.56 -9.83 -14.18
N THR A 43 2.83 -10.49 -15.30
CA THR A 43 3.53 -9.86 -16.44
C THR A 43 2.72 -8.68 -16.99
N HIS A 44 1.42 -8.85 -17.13
CA HIS A 44 0.53 -7.78 -17.61
C HIS A 44 0.47 -6.61 -16.64
N LEU A 45 0.42 -6.88 -15.33
CA LEU A 45 0.42 -5.84 -14.31
C LEU A 45 1.72 -5.02 -14.30
N LYS A 46 2.83 -5.62 -14.67
CA LYS A 46 4.13 -4.92 -14.77
C LYS A 46 4.28 -4.11 -16.05
N SER A 47 3.39 -4.30 -17.01
CA SER A 47 3.44 -3.66 -18.32
C SER A 47 2.95 -2.21 -18.29
N PRO A 48 3.13 -1.45 -19.38
CA PRO A 48 2.60 -0.09 -19.50
C PRO A 48 1.09 0.05 -19.32
N ASP A 49 0.34 -1.03 -19.49
CA ASP A 49 -1.11 -1.04 -19.24
C ASP A 49 -1.46 -0.81 -17.76
N PHE A 50 -0.53 -1.13 -16.85
CA PHE A 50 -0.72 -0.99 -15.41
C PHE A 50 0.46 -0.24 -14.77
N PHE A 51 1.31 -0.94 -14.00
CA PHE A 51 2.34 -0.27 -13.18
C PHE A 51 3.55 0.21 -13.97
N GLU A 52 3.81 -0.34 -15.16
CA GLU A 52 4.96 0.04 -16.00
C GLU A 52 6.26 0.08 -15.18
N VAL A 53 6.60 -1.08 -14.59
CA VAL A 53 7.65 -1.17 -13.58
C VAL A 53 9.04 -0.83 -14.10
N GLU A 54 9.29 -0.96 -15.42
CA GLU A 54 10.58 -0.58 -16.01
C GLU A 54 10.81 0.93 -15.93
N LYS A 55 9.74 1.72 -16.08
CA LYS A 55 9.78 3.17 -15.99
C LYS A 55 9.55 3.69 -14.58
N TYR A 56 8.69 3.01 -13.83
CA TYR A 56 8.28 3.39 -12.47
C TYR A 56 8.52 2.21 -11.51
N PRO A 57 9.78 1.97 -11.11
CA PRO A 57 10.12 0.78 -10.33
C PRO A 57 9.60 0.80 -8.90
N GLU A 58 9.26 1.97 -8.38
CA GLU A 58 8.84 2.12 -6.99
C GLU A 58 7.47 2.76 -6.84
N ILE A 59 6.72 2.25 -5.86
CA ILE A 59 5.53 2.90 -5.31
C ILE A 59 5.96 3.48 -3.97
N THR A 60 5.67 4.75 -3.72
CA THR A 60 6.09 5.42 -2.50
C THR A 60 4.93 6.01 -1.73
N PHE A 61 5.08 6.02 -0.42
CA PHE A 61 4.14 6.69 0.48
C PHE A 61 4.90 7.53 1.49
N VAL A 62 4.47 8.77 1.69
CA VAL A 62 5.03 9.66 2.70
C VAL A 62 3.88 10.31 3.48
N SER A 63 3.87 10.12 4.79
CA SER A 63 2.80 10.66 5.63
C SER A 63 2.85 12.18 5.72
N LYS A 64 1.67 12.80 5.82
CA LYS A 64 1.50 14.23 6.09
C LYS A 64 1.00 14.46 7.50
N SER A 65 0.09 13.63 7.97
CA SER A 65 -0.47 13.74 9.30
C SER A 65 -0.94 12.39 9.81
N ILE A 66 -0.91 12.25 11.13
CA ILE A 66 -1.44 11.10 11.84
C ILE A 66 -2.38 11.62 12.91
N LYS A 67 -3.64 11.23 12.83
CA LYS A 67 -4.67 11.68 13.76
C LYS A 67 -5.18 10.51 14.59
N LYS A 68 -5.17 10.66 15.90
CA LYS A 68 -5.77 9.67 16.79
C LYS A 68 -7.29 9.77 16.71
N VAL A 69 -7.97 8.65 16.45
CA VAL A 69 -9.41 8.57 16.31
C VAL A 69 -10.05 7.89 17.52
N ASP A 70 -9.38 6.87 18.05
CA ASP A 70 -9.77 6.12 19.24
C ASP A 70 -8.51 5.59 19.91
N ASP A 71 -8.61 4.83 20.99
CA ASP A 71 -7.45 4.43 21.81
C ASP A 71 -6.29 3.86 21.02
N ASP A 72 -6.53 2.87 20.15
CA ASP A 72 -5.49 2.26 19.32
C ASP A 72 -5.70 2.52 17.83
N GLU A 73 -6.62 3.42 17.48
CA GLU A 73 -7.01 3.70 16.12
C GLU A 73 -6.57 5.08 15.67
N TYR A 74 -5.97 5.15 14.50
CA TYR A 74 -5.43 6.37 13.91
C TYR A 74 -5.86 6.48 12.46
N GLN A 75 -5.94 7.70 11.96
CA GLN A 75 -6.02 7.99 10.53
C GLN A 75 -4.68 8.53 10.07
N LEU A 76 -4.10 7.83 9.11
CA LEU A 76 -2.84 8.19 8.48
C LEU A 76 -3.13 8.83 7.14
N VAL A 77 -2.80 10.10 7.00
CA VAL A 77 -2.97 10.85 5.74
C VAL A 77 -1.60 11.05 5.12
N GLY A 78 -1.46 10.77 3.86
CA GLY A 78 -0.19 10.95 3.18
C GLY A 78 -0.30 10.91 1.67
N ASP A 79 0.83 11.16 1.03
CA ASP A 79 0.96 11.15 -0.41
C ASP A 79 1.41 9.77 -0.89
N LEU A 80 0.56 9.15 -1.70
CA LEU A 80 0.87 7.89 -2.38
C LEU A 80 1.23 8.19 -3.83
N THR A 81 2.37 7.69 -4.27
CA THR A 81 2.82 7.85 -5.65
C THR A 81 2.85 6.49 -6.34
N ILE A 82 2.06 6.36 -7.39
CA ILE A 82 2.01 5.17 -8.24
C ILE A 82 2.14 5.64 -9.69
N LYS A 83 3.02 4.98 -10.45
CA LYS A 83 3.20 5.26 -11.88
C LYS A 83 3.42 6.76 -12.15
N GLY A 84 4.21 7.40 -11.30
CA GLY A 84 4.54 8.82 -11.44
C GLY A 84 3.45 9.80 -11.03
N THR A 85 2.29 9.33 -10.59
CA THR A 85 1.18 10.17 -10.15
C THR A 85 1.06 10.13 -8.64
N THR A 86 1.04 11.29 -8.01
CA THR A 86 0.93 11.43 -6.56
C THR A 86 -0.46 11.93 -6.18
N LYS A 87 -1.09 11.22 -5.26
CA LYS A 87 -2.39 11.60 -4.69
C LYS A 87 -2.38 11.42 -3.18
N GLU A 88 -3.09 12.29 -2.50
CA GLU A 88 -3.31 12.16 -1.06
C GLU A 88 -4.33 11.07 -0.79
N ILE A 89 -3.99 10.15 0.12
CA ILE A 89 -4.89 9.09 0.57
C ILE A 89 -4.98 9.08 2.10
N THR A 90 -6.05 8.48 2.60
CA THR A 90 -6.25 8.27 4.04
C THR A 90 -6.29 6.77 4.31
N LEU A 91 -5.47 6.33 5.26
CA LEU A 91 -5.38 4.94 5.67
C LEU A 91 -5.84 4.80 7.12
N ASP A 92 -6.74 3.84 7.36
CA ASP A 92 -7.11 3.49 8.72
C ASP A 92 -6.04 2.60 9.30
N THR A 93 -5.52 3.00 10.46
CA THR A 93 -4.37 2.34 11.09
C THR A 93 -4.72 1.95 12.51
N GLU A 94 -4.53 0.68 12.83
CA GLU A 94 -4.72 0.15 14.17
C GLU A 94 -3.36 -0.21 14.76
N PHE A 95 -3.07 0.30 15.95
CA PHE A 95 -1.85 -0.04 16.68
C PHE A 95 -2.07 -1.37 17.40
N GLY A 96 -1.25 -2.37 17.07
CA GLY A 96 -1.34 -3.72 17.65
C GLY A 96 -0.50 -3.93 18.89
N GLY A 97 0.27 -2.94 19.32
CA GLY A 97 1.06 -3.00 20.53
C GLY A 97 2.56 -3.01 20.32
N TYR A 98 3.26 -2.88 21.44
CA TYR A 98 4.71 -3.04 21.49
C TYR A 98 5.07 -4.44 21.94
N MET A 99 6.15 -4.97 21.40
CA MET A 99 6.69 -6.23 21.86
C MET A 99 8.21 -6.20 21.82
N LYS A 100 8.83 -7.01 22.66
CA LYS A 100 10.27 -7.22 22.65
C LYS A 100 10.52 -8.67 22.25
N ASP A 101 11.29 -8.88 21.20
CA ASP A 101 11.57 -10.25 20.75
C ASP A 101 12.64 -10.92 21.64
N PRO A 102 12.88 -12.25 21.48
CA PRO A 102 13.88 -12.95 22.27
C PRO A 102 15.30 -12.42 22.10
N TYR A 103 15.57 -11.67 21.05
CA TYR A 103 16.90 -11.08 20.77
C TYR A 103 17.03 -9.65 21.30
N GLY A 104 16.02 -9.14 22.01
CA GLY A 104 16.05 -7.81 22.60
C GLY A 104 15.62 -6.68 21.70
N ASN A 105 15.12 -6.96 20.51
CA ASN A 105 14.60 -5.93 19.60
C ASN A 105 13.22 -5.46 20.04
N GLU A 106 13.02 -4.15 20.09
CA GLU A 106 11.72 -3.55 20.34
C GLU A 106 10.97 -3.38 19.03
N LYS A 107 9.73 -3.86 18.99
CA LYS A 107 8.89 -3.83 17.80
C LYS A 107 7.54 -3.19 18.09
N ALA A 108 7.01 -2.50 17.08
CA ALA A 108 5.64 -1.99 17.09
C ALA A 108 4.88 -2.57 15.90
N GLY A 109 3.69 -3.11 16.16
CA GLY A 109 2.85 -3.71 15.15
C GLY A 109 1.66 -2.83 14.77
N PHE A 110 1.32 -2.81 13.49
CA PHE A 110 0.19 -2.03 12.96
C PHE A 110 -0.57 -2.82 11.92
N SER A 111 -1.89 -2.64 11.92
CA SER A 111 -2.78 -3.09 10.84
C SER A 111 -3.23 -1.87 10.06
N ILE A 112 -3.03 -1.86 8.76
CA ILE A 112 -3.33 -0.72 7.90
C ILE A 112 -4.33 -1.14 6.84
N ASN A 113 -5.40 -0.35 6.68
CA ASN A 113 -6.44 -0.59 5.69
C ASN A 113 -6.77 0.69 4.95
N GLY A 114 -7.02 0.57 3.66
CA GLY A 114 -7.43 1.70 2.85
C GLY A 114 -8.05 1.27 1.54
N LYS A 115 -8.57 2.27 0.84
CA LYS A 115 -9.15 2.09 -0.49
C LYS A 115 -8.65 3.20 -1.39
N LEU A 116 -8.44 2.88 -2.66
CA LEU A 116 -8.14 3.88 -3.66
C LEU A 116 -8.85 3.55 -4.97
N ASN A 117 -9.00 4.57 -5.82
CA ASN A 117 -9.48 4.40 -7.18
C ASN A 117 -8.25 4.36 -8.09
N ARG A 118 -8.05 3.24 -8.78
CA ARG A 118 -6.88 3.04 -9.64
C ARG A 118 -6.77 4.08 -10.76
N LYS A 119 -7.88 4.63 -11.21
CA LYS A 119 -7.90 5.65 -12.26
C LYS A 119 -7.26 6.96 -11.81
N ASP A 120 -7.29 7.26 -10.51
CA ASP A 120 -6.64 8.46 -9.96
C ASP A 120 -5.13 8.41 -10.15
N PHE A 121 -4.57 7.23 -10.35
CA PHE A 121 -3.12 7.01 -10.55
C PHE A 121 -2.77 6.66 -12.00
N GLY A 122 -3.69 6.85 -12.94
CA GLY A 122 -3.43 6.53 -14.33
C GLY A 122 -3.46 5.05 -14.69
N LEU A 123 -3.98 4.21 -13.81
CA LEU A 123 -4.13 2.77 -14.04
C LEU A 123 -5.48 2.51 -14.72
N ASN A 124 -5.58 2.87 -15.99
CA ASN A 124 -6.84 2.99 -16.70
C ASN A 124 -7.22 1.79 -17.56
N TRP A 125 -6.29 0.83 -17.74
CA TRP A 125 -6.56 -0.31 -18.62
C TRP A 125 -7.83 -1.05 -18.20
N ASN A 126 -8.63 -1.43 -19.17
CA ASN A 126 -9.81 -2.26 -18.97
C ASN A 126 -10.20 -2.97 -20.26
N ALA A 127 -11.08 -3.94 -20.13
CA ALA A 127 -11.65 -4.66 -21.26
C ALA A 127 -13.15 -4.86 -21.02
N ALA A 128 -13.94 -4.68 -22.08
CA ALA A 128 -15.37 -4.95 -22.03
C ALA A 128 -15.62 -6.46 -22.00
N LEU A 129 -16.62 -6.86 -21.22
CA LEU A 129 -17.06 -8.25 -21.16
C LEU A 129 -18.21 -8.47 -22.15
N GLU A 130 -18.28 -9.66 -22.74
CA GLU A 130 -19.36 -10.03 -23.68
C GLU A 130 -20.74 -9.92 -23.03
N ALA A 131 -20.84 -10.24 -21.75
CA ALA A 131 -22.10 -10.17 -21.00
C ALA A 131 -22.44 -8.76 -20.51
N GLY A 132 -21.66 -7.74 -20.91
CA GLY A 132 -21.77 -6.38 -20.41
C GLY A 132 -20.90 -6.16 -19.16
N GLY A 133 -20.58 -4.88 -18.91
CA GLY A 133 -19.69 -4.52 -17.83
C GLY A 133 -18.22 -4.51 -18.25
N VAL A 134 -17.33 -4.39 -17.27
CA VAL A 134 -15.88 -4.29 -17.48
C VAL A 134 -15.13 -5.35 -16.71
N MET A 135 -13.95 -5.71 -17.21
CA MET A 135 -13.13 -6.77 -16.66
C MET A 135 -12.47 -6.39 -15.33
N VAL A 136 -12.07 -5.14 -15.15
CA VAL A 136 -11.31 -4.67 -14.00
C VAL A 136 -12.10 -3.60 -13.27
N GLY A 137 -12.34 -3.82 -11.98
CA GLY A 137 -12.97 -2.84 -11.12
C GLY A 137 -12.06 -1.64 -10.84
N ASN A 138 -12.66 -0.51 -10.48
CA ASN A 138 -11.93 0.74 -10.24
C ASN A 138 -11.37 0.84 -8.82
N GLU A 139 -11.99 0.15 -7.86
CA GLU A 139 -11.58 0.21 -6.45
C GLU A 139 -10.49 -0.80 -6.15
N ILE A 140 -9.44 -0.33 -5.50
CA ILE A 140 -8.40 -1.18 -4.94
C ILE A 140 -8.46 -1.07 -3.42
N LYS A 141 -8.52 -2.22 -2.75
CA LYS A 141 -8.45 -2.30 -1.29
C LYS A 141 -7.03 -2.61 -0.87
N ILE A 142 -6.55 -1.87 0.12
CA ILE A 142 -5.21 -2.04 0.67
C ILE A 142 -5.33 -2.64 2.06
N ASN A 143 -4.58 -3.72 2.29
CA ASN A 143 -4.40 -4.31 3.62
C ASN A 143 -2.92 -4.52 3.86
N ALA A 144 -2.43 -4.08 5.00
CA ALA A 144 -1.05 -4.34 5.39
C ALA A 144 -0.98 -4.63 6.89
N GLU A 145 -0.23 -5.68 7.22
CA GLU A 145 0.16 -6.01 8.58
C GLU A 145 1.66 -5.75 8.65
N VAL A 146 2.08 -4.78 9.45
CA VAL A 146 3.47 -4.35 9.48
C VAL A 146 4.02 -4.34 10.88
N GLN A 147 5.31 -4.67 10.99
CA GLN A 147 6.07 -4.53 12.22
C GLN A 147 7.28 -3.63 11.96
N PHE A 148 7.45 -2.65 12.82
CA PHE A 148 8.62 -1.79 12.78
C PHE A 148 9.56 -2.14 13.92
N VAL A 149 10.83 -2.27 13.59
CA VAL A 149 11.88 -2.56 14.58
C VAL A 149 12.56 -1.24 14.95
N LYS A 150 12.67 -0.97 16.26
CA LYS A 150 13.36 0.22 16.73
C LYS A 150 14.86 0.10 16.45
N GLN A 151 15.38 1.13 15.84
CA GLN A 151 16.81 1.21 15.51
C GLN A 151 17.58 1.86 16.67
#